data_ebaee8172cf0ab911b5ae04c92dca89b
#
_entry.id   ebaee8172cf0ab911b5ae04c92dca89b
#
_cell.length_a   1.000
_cell.length_b   1.000
_cell.length_c   1.000
_cell.angle_alpha   90.00
_cell.angle_beta   90.00
_cell.angle_gamma   90.00
#
_symmetry.space_group_name_H-M   'P 1'
#
loop_
_entity.id
_entity.type
_entity.pdbx_description
1 polymer ?
#
loop_
_entity_poly.entity_id
_entity_poly.type
_entity_poly.pdbx_seq_one_letter_code
_entity_poly.pdbx_strand_id
1 'polypeptide(L)'
;MHDKWTSPELDSLLGSRTLTRRKVLVTSLATGFALAVQPVGAQTITTDSDGLTAGEVKIPVADGEIPAYRAMPAKGGNFPIVLVVQEIFGVHEHIKDVCRRFAKQGYCAIAPELYARQGDVSKISDWKQIFAEVVSKVPDAQVMSDLDAAAAWAVKSSNGDQRRLAVTGFCWGGRITWLYAAHNTHLKAGVAWYGRLKGQATELQPKYPFDVVADIDAPVLGLYGGQDQGIPLDDVEAMRAALKAADKSSEIVVFPEAGHAFFADYRPSFRAEDAAAGWAACLAWFRQHGVVA
;
A
#
# COMPACT_ATOMS: atom_id res chain seq x y z
N MET A 1 19.30 26.75 -1.32
CA MET A 1 19.03 25.30 -1.21
C MET A 1 17.66 25.08 -1.78
N HIS A 2 17.56 24.59 -3.00
CA HIS A 2 16.25 24.26 -3.60
C HIS A 2 15.70 23.00 -2.94
N ASP A 3 14.48 23.13 -2.45
CA ASP A 3 13.70 22.07 -1.84
C ASP A 3 13.49 20.93 -2.85
N LYS A 4 14.28 19.86 -2.76
CA LYS A 4 14.28 18.72 -3.72
C LYS A 4 13.06 17.81 -3.61
N TRP A 5 12.05 18.17 -2.80
CA TRP A 5 10.97 17.30 -2.40
C TRP A 5 9.57 17.80 -2.77
N THR A 6 9.44 18.80 -3.63
CA THR A 6 8.17 19.13 -4.25
C THR A 6 7.90 18.15 -5.38
N SER A 7 7.34 17.00 -5.09
CA SER A 7 6.90 16.10 -6.16
C SER A 7 5.42 16.33 -6.45
N PRO A 8 5.03 16.44 -7.73
CA PRO A 8 3.63 16.58 -8.15
C PRO A 8 2.72 15.48 -7.59
N GLU A 9 3.26 14.29 -7.32
CA GLU A 9 2.58 13.15 -6.71
C GLU A 9 2.01 13.49 -5.33
N LEU A 10 2.82 14.17 -4.51
CA LEU A 10 2.42 14.54 -3.16
C LEU A 10 1.45 15.73 -3.18
N ASP A 11 1.56 16.61 -4.15
CA ASP A 11 0.59 17.70 -4.34
C ASP A 11 -0.76 17.18 -4.86
N SER A 12 -0.78 16.09 -5.62
CA SER A 12 -2.01 15.44 -6.09
C SER A 12 -2.83 14.82 -4.95
N LEU A 13 -2.18 14.51 -3.82
CA LEU A 13 -2.88 14.04 -2.62
C LEU A 13 -3.79 15.10 -1.99
N LEU A 14 -3.62 16.37 -2.33
CA LEU A 14 -4.30 17.50 -1.68
C LEU A 14 -5.50 18.06 -2.44
N GLY A 15 -5.88 17.59 -3.59
CA GLY A 15 -6.99 18.10 -4.39
C GLY A 15 -7.06 19.64 -4.43
N SER A 16 -6.98 20.28 -5.57
CA SER A 16 -7.01 21.73 -5.74
C SER A 16 -8.30 22.37 -5.20
N ARG A 17 -8.31 22.80 -3.95
CA ARG A 17 -9.33 23.71 -3.39
C ARG A 17 -8.65 24.98 -2.89
N THR A 18 -8.88 26.07 -3.60
CA THR A 18 -8.70 27.44 -3.10
C THR A 18 -9.55 27.64 -1.85
N LEU A 19 -8.93 27.56 -0.69
CA LEU A 19 -9.55 27.85 0.60
C LEU A 19 -9.78 29.36 0.72
N THR A 20 -11.01 29.80 0.65
CA THR A 20 -11.41 31.14 1.05
C THR A 20 -11.25 31.31 2.57
N ARG A 21 -10.63 32.43 3.00
CA ARG A 21 -10.17 32.77 4.37
C ARG A 21 -11.26 32.85 5.47
N ARG A 22 -12.39 32.19 5.38
CA ARG A 22 -13.52 32.45 6.30
C ARG A 22 -14.08 31.27 7.07
N LYS A 23 -13.38 30.13 7.18
CA LYS A 23 -13.78 29.04 8.09
C LYS A 23 -12.57 28.39 8.76
N VAL A 24 -11.87 29.15 9.57
CA VAL A 24 -10.93 28.60 10.56
C VAL A 24 -11.37 29.13 11.91
N LEU A 25 -12.19 28.39 12.59
CA LEU A 25 -12.31 28.36 14.06
C LEU A 25 -13.18 27.17 14.45
N VAL A 26 -12.61 26.35 15.29
CA VAL A 26 -13.23 25.47 16.29
C VAL A 26 -12.64 24.05 16.28
N THR A 27 -11.96 23.82 17.33
CA THR A 27 -11.81 22.68 18.25
C THR A 27 -10.66 21.71 18.03
N SER A 28 -9.85 21.74 19.03
CA SER A 28 -8.58 21.10 19.35
C SER A 28 -8.67 19.64 19.77
N LEU A 29 -7.55 18.94 19.57
CA LEU A 29 -6.99 17.88 20.44
C LEU A 29 -7.46 16.41 20.27
N ALA A 30 -7.92 16.00 19.08
CA ALA A 30 -7.93 14.56 18.74
C ALA A 30 -7.64 14.34 17.25
N THR A 31 -6.94 15.26 16.57
CA THR A 31 -7.19 15.53 15.16
C THR A 31 -5.97 15.70 14.27
N GLY A 32 -4.77 15.33 14.70
CA GLY A 32 -3.60 15.42 13.83
C GLY A 32 -3.80 14.63 12.52
N PHE A 33 -4.24 13.39 12.63
CA PHE A 33 -4.52 12.51 11.50
C PHE A 33 -5.78 12.93 10.71
N ALA A 34 -6.84 13.36 11.41
CA ALA A 34 -8.10 13.78 10.77
C ALA A 34 -8.00 15.06 9.92
N LEU A 35 -6.93 15.86 10.06
CA LEU A 35 -6.68 17.05 9.24
C LEU A 35 -5.83 16.75 8.00
N ALA A 36 -4.96 15.75 8.05
CA ALA A 36 -4.24 15.24 6.89
C ALA A 36 -5.15 14.36 6.00
N VAL A 37 -6.12 13.70 6.63
CA VAL A 37 -7.19 12.94 5.98
C VAL A 37 -8.42 13.84 6.03
N GLN A 38 -8.89 14.36 4.90
CA GLN A 38 -10.14 15.12 4.78
C GLN A 38 -11.28 14.37 5.52
N PRO A 39 -12.26 15.07 6.11
CA PRO A 39 -13.34 14.41 6.83
C PRO A 39 -13.94 13.30 5.98
N VAL A 40 -14.09 12.13 6.60
CA VAL A 40 -14.70 10.93 6.05
C VAL A 40 -15.97 11.34 5.29
N GLY A 41 -15.91 11.35 3.97
CA GLY A 41 -17.05 11.65 3.13
C GLY A 41 -18.07 10.52 3.21
N ALA A 42 -19.30 10.78 2.80
CA ALA A 42 -20.39 9.79 2.76
C ALA A 42 -20.09 8.54 1.89
N GLN A 43 -18.90 8.45 1.30
CA GLN A 43 -18.45 7.37 0.41
C GLN A 43 -17.47 6.40 1.07
N THR A 44 -17.00 6.66 2.31
CA THR A 44 -16.04 5.76 2.97
C THR A 44 -16.68 4.40 3.23
N ILE A 45 -16.06 3.37 2.70
CA ILE A 45 -16.50 1.99 2.87
C ILE A 45 -16.04 1.50 4.25
N THR A 46 -16.96 0.94 5.01
CA THR A 46 -16.65 0.32 6.30
C THR A 46 -17.09 -1.14 6.26
N THR A 47 -16.12 -2.03 6.38
CA THR A 47 -16.34 -3.47 6.46
C THR A 47 -16.42 -3.89 7.92
N ASP A 48 -17.52 -4.54 8.32
CA ASP A 48 -17.68 -5.08 9.66
C ASP A 48 -16.74 -6.27 9.94
N SER A 49 -16.65 -6.66 11.21
CA SER A 49 -15.83 -7.79 11.64
C SER A 49 -16.63 -9.08 11.88
N ASP A 50 -17.90 -9.13 11.45
CA ASP A 50 -18.73 -10.32 11.65
C ASP A 50 -18.16 -11.53 10.89
N GLY A 51 -17.97 -12.62 11.61
CA GLY A 51 -17.34 -13.84 11.07
C GLY A 51 -15.84 -13.74 10.86
N LEU A 52 -15.18 -12.66 11.33
CA LEU A 52 -13.75 -12.47 11.26
C LEU A 52 -13.08 -12.54 12.64
N THR A 53 -11.81 -12.92 12.65
CA THR A 53 -10.88 -12.60 13.71
C THR A 53 -10.04 -11.43 13.22
N ALA A 54 -10.28 -10.24 13.77
CA ALA A 54 -9.64 -9.01 13.34
C ALA A 54 -9.18 -8.18 14.53
N GLY A 55 -8.03 -7.51 14.40
CA GLY A 55 -7.50 -6.65 15.46
C GLY A 55 -6.00 -6.43 15.36
N GLU A 56 -5.52 -5.61 16.30
CA GLU A 56 -4.10 -5.31 16.46
C GLU A 56 -3.34 -6.55 16.95
N VAL A 57 -2.17 -6.74 16.41
CA VAL A 57 -1.22 -7.80 16.80
C VAL A 57 0.19 -7.22 16.85
N LYS A 58 1.12 -7.99 17.43
CA LYS A 58 2.55 -7.67 17.41
C LYS A 58 3.30 -8.73 16.64
N ILE A 59 4.18 -8.30 15.77
CA ILE A 59 5.03 -9.16 14.94
C ILE A 59 6.46 -9.05 15.45
N PRO A 60 7.06 -10.15 15.92
CA PRO A 60 8.48 -10.19 16.23
C PRO A 60 9.32 -9.93 14.98
N VAL A 61 10.27 -9.03 15.08
CA VAL A 61 11.23 -8.65 14.05
C VAL A 61 12.66 -8.73 14.64
N ALA A 62 13.69 -8.52 13.81
CA ALA A 62 15.06 -8.72 14.22
C ALA A 62 15.52 -7.90 15.43
N ASP A 63 14.94 -6.72 15.64
CA ASP A 63 15.31 -5.75 16.68
C ASP A 63 14.18 -5.48 17.70
N GLY A 64 13.15 -6.33 17.77
CA GLY A 64 12.06 -6.21 18.72
C GLY A 64 10.72 -6.70 18.19
N GLU A 65 9.68 -5.90 18.34
CA GLU A 65 8.35 -6.17 17.83
C GLU A 65 7.79 -4.91 17.17
N ILE A 66 7.04 -5.10 16.07
CA ILE A 66 6.29 -4.02 15.43
C ILE A 66 4.78 -4.26 15.55
N PRO A 67 3.97 -3.19 15.69
CA PRO A 67 2.53 -3.30 15.59
C PRO A 67 2.11 -3.74 14.19
N ALA A 68 0.98 -4.45 14.10
CA ALA A 68 0.34 -4.77 12.85
C ALA A 68 -1.17 -4.92 13.05
N TYR A 69 -1.95 -4.77 12.00
CA TYR A 69 -3.34 -5.16 12.00
C TYR A 69 -3.51 -6.45 11.20
N ARG A 70 -4.21 -7.43 11.77
CA ARG A 70 -4.53 -8.68 11.11
C ARG A 70 -6.05 -8.85 11.02
N ALA A 71 -6.55 -9.33 9.87
CA ALA A 71 -7.91 -9.82 9.70
C ALA A 71 -7.91 -11.14 8.93
N MET A 72 -8.70 -12.11 9.39
CA MET A 72 -8.87 -13.41 8.75
C MET A 72 -10.25 -13.99 9.08
N PRO A 73 -10.78 -15.02 8.36
CA PRO A 73 -11.98 -15.71 8.79
C PRO A 73 -11.84 -16.27 10.21
N ALA A 74 -12.91 -16.16 11.02
CA ALA A 74 -12.92 -16.67 12.38
C ALA A 74 -12.92 -18.20 12.47
N LYS A 75 -13.31 -18.88 11.38
CA LYS A 75 -13.37 -20.34 11.29
C LYS A 75 -12.59 -20.80 10.06
N GLY A 76 -12.06 -22.03 10.14
CA GLY A 76 -11.23 -22.60 9.09
C GLY A 76 -9.74 -22.52 9.42
N GLY A 77 -8.91 -22.60 8.41
CA GLY A 77 -7.45 -22.59 8.52
C GLY A 77 -6.80 -22.75 7.15
N ASN A 78 -5.49 -22.77 7.13
CA ASN A 78 -4.71 -22.85 5.89
C ASN A 78 -5.08 -21.74 4.90
N PHE A 79 -5.22 -20.49 5.43
CA PHE A 79 -5.65 -19.35 4.65
C PHE A 79 -4.54 -18.87 3.70
N PRO A 80 -4.84 -18.46 2.47
CA PRO A 80 -3.86 -17.73 1.67
C PRO A 80 -3.54 -16.40 2.38
N ILE A 81 -2.29 -16.00 2.32
CA ILE A 81 -1.79 -14.82 3.02
C ILE A 81 -1.75 -13.63 2.05
N VAL A 82 -2.25 -12.47 2.50
CA VAL A 82 -2.07 -11.20 1.80
C VAL A 82 -1.37 -10.23 2.75
N LEU A 83 -0.15 -9.83 2.40
CA LEU A 83 0.52 -8.71 3.04
C LEU A 83 -0.05 -7.41 2.44
N VAL A 84 -0.57 -6.54 3.31
CA VAL A 84 -1.15 -5.25 2.91
C VAL A 84 -0.18 -4.15 3.30
N VAL A 85 0.41 -3.50 2.31
CA VAL A 85 1.40 -2.44 2.53
C VAL A 85 0.74 -1.07 2.49
N GLN A 86 0.92 -0.34 3.56
CA GLN A 86 0.33 0.97 3.84
C GLN A 86 0.76 2.06 2.85
N GLU A 87 0.01 3.15 2.85
CA GLU A 87 0.41 4.43 2.25
C GLU A 87 1.39 5.18 3.18
N ILE A 88 1.72 6.44 2.88
CA ILE A 88 2.58 7.27 3.75
C ILE A 88 1.95 7.58 5.12
N PHE A 89 0.68 7.29 5.33
CA PHE A 89 -0.08 7.60 6.56
C PHE A 89 -0.09 6.45 7.59
N GLY A 90 0.73 5.41 7.41
CA GLY A 90 0.76 4.25 8.31
C GLY A 90 -0.45 3.33 8.15
N VAL A 91 -0.61 2.41 9.10
CA VAL A 91 -1.74 1.45 9.12
C VAL A 91 -2.96 2.12 9.74
N HIS A 92 -3.54 3.07 9.00
CA HIS A 92 -4.75 3.79 9.40
C HIS A 92 -6.03 3.00 9.08
N GLU A 93 -7.22 3.54 9.43
CA GLU A 93 -8.48 2.81 9.35
C GLU A 93 -8.82 2.27 7.95
N HIS A 94 -8.50 2.99 6.87
CA HIS A 94 -8.70 2.48 5.50
C HIS A 94 -7.85 1.22 5.23
N ILE A 95 -6.58 1.19 5.65
CA ILE A 95 -5.73 0.00 5.49
C ILE A 95 -6.25 -1.17 6.32
N LYS A 96 -6.73 -0.91 7.55
CA LYS A 96 -7.39 -1.91 8.40
C LYS A 96 -8.67 -2.44 7.73
N ASP A 97 -9.44 -1.56 7.11
CA ASP A 97 -10.64 -1.93 6.35
C ASP A 97 -10.30 -2.80 5.14
N VAL A 98 -9.26 -2.48 4.39
CA VAL A 98 -8.75 -3.31 3.28
C VAL A 98 -8.39 -4.72 3.77
N CYS A 99 -7.75 -4.85 4.95
CA CYS A 99 -7.50 -6.16 5.55
C CYS A 99 -8.81 -6.92 5.83
N ARG A 100 -9.85 -6.25 6.36
CA ARG A 100 -11.16 -6.87 6.58
C ARG A 100 -11.84 -7.27 5.26
N ARG A 101 -11.75 -6.42 4.21
CA ARG A 101 -12.24 -6.78 2.85
C ARG A 101 -11.61 -8.06 2.34
N PHE A 102 -10.30 -8.22 2.45
CA PHE A 102 -9.61 -9.47 2.09
C PHE A 102 -10.05 -10.64 2.97
N ALA A 103 -10.22 -10.43 4.27
CA ALA A 103 -10.67 -11.47 5.19
C ALA A 103 -12.10 -11.96 4.86
N LYS A 104 -13.01 -11.07 4.44
CA LYS A 104 -14.35 -11.44 3.92
C LYS A 104 -14.27 -12.27 2.62
N GLN A 105 -13.16 -12.18 1.89
CA GLN A 105 -12.88 -13.01 0.71
C GLN A 105 -12.14 -14.32 1.07
N GLY A 106 -11.90 -14.60 2.36
CA GLY A 106 -11.28 -15.84 2.80
C GLY A 106 -9.76 -15.79 3.02
N TYR A 107 -9.13 -14.62 2.90
CA TYR A 107 -7.69 -14.45 3.10
C TYR A 107 -7.31 -14.17 4.56
N CYS A 108 -6.10 -14.53 4.95
CA CYS A 108 -5.42 -13.97 6.10
C CYS A 108 -4.66 -12.71 5.65
N ALA A 109 -5.22 -11.53 5.92
CA ALA A 109 -4.62 -10.24 5.56
C ALA A 109 -3.89 -9.63 6.75
N ILE A 110 -2.67 -9.13 6.53
CA ILE A 110 -1.83 -8.53 7.56
C ILE A 110 -1.21 -7.25 7.04
N ALA A 111 -1.38 -6.17 7.79
CA ALA A 111 -0.74 -4.87 7.55
C ALA A 111 0.23 -4.55 8.69
N PRO A 112 1.54 -4.79 8.54
CA PRO A 112 2.55 -4.38 9.52
C PRO A 112 2.76 -2.87 9.47
N GLU A 113 2.97 -2.23 10.66
CA GLU A 113 3.33 -0.81 10.75
C GLU A 113 4.82 -0.63 10.43
N LEU A 114 5.12 -0.39 9.17
CA LEU A 114 6.48 -0.38 8.65
C LEU A 114 7.29 0.87 9.07
N TYR A 115 6.63 1.86 9.69
CA TYR A 115 7.25 3.08 10.19
C TYR A 115 7.51 3.07 11.70
N ALA A 116 7.16 1.98 12.39
CA ALA A 116 7.15 1.91 13.85
C ALA A 116 8.46 2.33 14.52
N ARG A 117 9.60 2.17 13.83
CA ARG A 117 10.92 2.56 14.35
C ARG A 117 11.28 4.02 14.07
N GLN A 118 10.72 4.61 13.03
CA GLN A 118 11.04 5.96 12.60
C GLN A 118 10.09 7.00 13.20
N GLY A 119 8.86 6.62 13.51
CA GLY A 119 7.91 7.51 14.15
C GLY A 119 6.45 7.11 13.99
N ASP A 120 5.60 7.78 14.74
CA ASP A 120 4.14 7.61 14.70
C ASP A 120 3.54 8.72 13.82
N VAL A 121 3.30 8.38 12.55
CA VAL A 121 2.75 9.30 11.55
C VAL A 121 1.33 9.75 11.87
N SER A 122 0.59 9.03 12.71
CA SER A 122 -0.77 9.43 13.14
C SER A 122 -0.81 10.75 13.91
N LYS A 123 0.34 11.18 14.44
CA LYS A 123 0.51 12.43 15.20
C LYS A 123 0.93 13.62 14.34
N ILE A 124 1.19 13.40 13.05
CA ILE A 124 1.70 14.42 12.14
C ILE A 124 0.59 14.75 11.13
N SER A 125 0.19 16.01 11.07
CA SER A 125 -0.91 16.46 10.20
C SER A 125 -0.45 16.90 8.81
N ASP A 126 0.81 17.31 8.66
CA ASP A 126 1.38 17.73 7.38
C ASP A 126 2.08 16.55 6.69
N TRP A 127 1.60 16.17 5.52
CA TRP A 127 2.19 15.07 4.74
C TRP A 127 3.65 15.32 4.33
N LYS A 128 4.07 16.59 4.12
CA LYS A 128 5.48 16.94 3.85
C LYS A 128 6.37 16.64 5.05
N GLN A 129 5.85 16.92 6.23
CA GLN A 129 6.51 16.58 7.49
C GLN A 129 6.56 15.06 7.69
N ILE A 130 5.45 14.33 7.43
CA ILE A 130 5.43 12.85 7.45
C ILE A 130 6.54 12.30 6.55
N PHE A 131 6.63 12.81 5.33
CA PHE A 131 7.63 12.35 4.38
C PHE A 131 9.06 12.66 4.85
N ALA A 132 9.32 13.91 5.24
CA ALA A 132 10.68 14.36 5.62
C ALA A 132 11.17 13.73 6.93
N GLU A 133 10.30 13.56 7.91
CA GLU A 133 10.68 13.12 9.26
C GLU A 133 10.60 11.59 9.45
N VAL A 134 9.73 10.91 8.70
CA VAL A 134 9.49 9.48 8.87
C VAL A 134 9.78 8.70 7.58
N VAL A 135 9.01 8.90 6.52
CA VAL A 135 9.03 8.01 5.33
C VAL A 135 10.40 7.97 4.65
N SER A 136 11.06 9.14 4.51
CA SER A 136 12.40 9.22 3.91
C SER A 136 13.51 8.55 4.74
N LYS A 137 13.22 8.24 6.00
CA LYS A 137 14.17 7.61 6.93
C LYS A 137 13.96 6.10 7.09
N VAL A 138 12.99 5.54 6.39
CA VAL A 138 12.70 4.09 6.43
C VAL A 138 13.60 3.38 5.42
N PRO A 139 14.52 2.51 5.86
CA PRO A 139 15.35 1.73 4.96
C PRO A 139 14.54 0.67 4.20
N ASP A 140 14.71 0.56 2.88
CA ASP A 140 14.08 -0.52 2.11
C ASP A 140 14.44 -1.92 2.65
N ALA A 141 15.67 -2.13 3.10
CA ALA A 141 16.10 -3.40 3.69
C ALA A 141 15.31 -3.76 4.95
N GLN A 142 15.00 -2.76 5.81
CA GLN A 142 14.14 -2.96 6.98
C GLN A 142 12.73 -3.38 6.54
N VAL A 143 12.16 -2.70 5.54
CA VAL A 143 10.82 -3.00 5.03
C VAL A 143 10.73 -4.42 4.48
N MET A 144 11.72 -4.85 3.70
CA MET A 144 11.76 -6.23 3.18
C MET A 144 11.81 -7.25 4.31
N SER A 145 12.67 -7.05 5.31
CA SER A 145 12.78 -7.94 6.48
C SER A 145 11.50 -7.98 7.32
N ASP A 146 10.83 -6.85 7.49
CA ASP A 146 9.57 -6.77 8.25
C ASP A 146 8.42 -7.48 7.55
N LEU A 147 8.36 -7.39 6.22
CA LEU A 147 7.39 -8.12 5.42
C LEU A 147 7.65 -9.63 5.46
N ASP A 148 8.90 -10.08 5.42
CA ASP A 148 9.26 -11.49 5.60
C ASP A 148 8.86 -11.99 7.00
N ALA A 149 9.10 -11.19 8.03
CA ALA A 149 8.69 -11.50 9.39
C ALA A 149 7.15 -11.58 9.52
N ALA A 150 6.42 -10.68 8.86
CA ALA A 150 4.96 -10.69 8.83
C ALA A 150 4.41 -11.95 8.14
N ALA A 151 5.00 -12.35 7.01
CA ALA A 151 4.64 -13.59 6.32
C ALA A 151 4.88 -14.83 7.19
N ALA A 152 6.05 -14.92 7.83
CA ALA A 152 6.38 -16.01 8.75
C ALA A 152 5.46 -16.05 9.97
N TRP A 153 5.13 -14.88 10.53
CA TRP A 153 4.19 -14.76 11.64
C TRP A 153 2.78 -15.22 11.25
N ALA A 154 2.32 -14.90 10.03
CA ALA A 154 1.02 -15.33 9.51
C ALA A 154 0.90 -16.87 9.50
N VAL A 155 1.94 -17.55 9.06
CA VAL A 155 2.00 -19.03 9.06
C VAL A 155 1.90 -19.56 10.49
N LYS A 156 2.72 -19.01 11.39
CA LYS A 156 2.85 -19.52 12.76
C LYS A 156 1.66 -19.21 13.66
N SER A 157 1.07 -18.02 13.51
CA SER A 157 0.14 -17.44 14.49
C SER A 157 -1.26 -17.20 13.96
N SER A 158 -1.50 -17.39 12.66
CA SER A 158 -2.77 -17.07 11.99
C SER A 158 -3.22 -18.13 10.98
N ASN A 159 -2.71 -19.36 11.09
CA ASN A 159 -3.05 -20.46 10.19
C ASN A 159 -2.88 -20.11 8.70
N GLY A 160 -1.91 -19.27 8.35
CA GLY A 160 -1.60 -18.89 6.99
C GLY A 160 -0.86 -19.99 6.22
N ASP A 161 -1.06 -20.03 4.91
CA ASP A 161 -0.35 -20.94 4.00
C ASP A 161 0.74 -20.17 3.23
N GLN A 162 2.00 -20.40 3.56
CA GLN A 162 3.14 -19.76 2.89
C GLN A 162 3.19 -20.04 1.38
N ARG A 163 2.65 -21.16 0.92
CA ARG A 163 2.63 -21.51 -0.52
C ARG A 163 1.65 -20.66 -1.31
N ARG A 164 0.78 -19.89 -0.63
CA ARG A 164 -0.22 -18.99 -1.19
C ARG A 164 -0.04 -17.59 -0.61
N LEU A 165 1.19 -17.06 -0.76
CA LEU A 165 1.56 -15.72 -0.30
C LEU A 165 1.39 -14.71 -1.42
N ALA A 166 0.65 -13.63 -1.14
CA ALA A 166 0.54 -12.45 -1.98
C ALA A 166 0.89 -11.17 -1.21
N VAL A 167 1.18 -10.10 -1.95
CA VAL A 167 1.36 -8.75 -1.42
C VAL A 167 0.53 -7.75 -2.22
N THR A 168 -0.04 -6.79 -1.55
CA THR A 168 -0.65 -5.61 -2.19
C THR A 168 -0.25 -4.35 -1.44
N GLY A 169 -0.13 -3.23 -2.14
CA GLY A 169 0.28 -1.99 -1.50
C GLY A 169 -0.15 -0.76 -2.30
N PHE A 170 -0.31 0.35 -1.59
CA PHE A 170 -0.93 1.58 -2.07
C PHE A 170 0.07 2.73 -1.99
N CYS A 171 0.18 3.57 -3.04
CA CYS A 171 1.08 4.71 -3.07
C CYS A 171 2.54 4.29 -2.78
N TRP A 172 3.14 4.73 -1.68
CA TRP A 172 4.43 4.23 -1.21
C TRP A 172 4.46 2.70 -1.12
N GLY A 173 3.40 2.08 -0.60
CA GLY A 173 3.26 0.63 -0.53
C GLY A 173 3.17 -0.04 -1.90
N GLY A 174 2.67 0.65 -2.92
CA GLY A 174 2.71 0.17 -4.30
C GLY A 174 4.14 0.06 -4.83
N ARG A 175 5.03 1.03 -4.50
CA ARG A 175 6.46 0.91 -4.76
C ARG A 175 7.06 -0.32 -4.05
N ILE A 176 6.74 -0.47 -2.77
CA ILE A 176 7.23 -1.61 -1.96
C ILE A 176 6.77 -2.95 -2.53
N THR A 177 5.56 -3.04 -3.06
CA THR A 177 5.04 -4.26 -3.71
C THR A 177 5.95 -4.74 -4.83
N TRP A 178 6.40 -3.85 -5.72
CA TRP A 178 7.35 -4.18 -6.78
C TRP A 178 8.71 -4.64 -6.23
N LEU A 179 9.23 -3.93 -5.21
CA LEU A 179 10.50 -4.29 -4.60
C LEU A 179 10.42 -5.64 -3.88
N TYR A 180 9.31 -5.93 -3.21
CA TYR A 180 9.11 -7.19 -2.52
C TYR A 180 8.97 -8.37 -3.50
N ALA A 181 8.41 -8.14 -4.68
CA ALA A 181 8.34 -9.15 -5.74
C ALA A 181 9.72 -9.52 -6.32
N ALA A 182 10.69 -8.61 -6.22
CA ALA A 182 12.09 -8.88 -6.56
C ALA A 182 12.92 -9.43 -5.37
N HIS A 183 12.37 -9.36 -4.14
CA HIS A 183 13.06 -9.78 -2.92
C HIS A 183 12.67 -11.19 -2.48
N ASN A 184 11.37 -11.50 -2.44
CA ASN A 184 10.86 -12.72 -1.83
C ASN A 184 10.48 -13.77 -2.88
N THR A 185 11.32 -14.80 -3.02
CA THR A 185 11.15 -15.89 -3.99
C THR A 185 9.98 -16.83 -3.69
N HIS A 186 9.37 -16.75 -2.50
CA HIS A 186 8.16 -17.50 -2.14
C HIS A 186 6.86 -16.77 -2.51
N LEU A 187 6.94 -15.48 -2.83
CA LEU A 187 5.79 -14.71 -3.26
C LEU A 187 5.18 -15.30 -4.54
N LYS A 188 3.86 -15.37 -4.61
CA LYS A 188 3.13 -15.89 -5.78
C LYS A 188 2.54 -14.80 -6.65
N ALA A 189 2.13 -13.68 -6.06
CA ALA A 189 1.55 -12.55 -6.77
C ALA A 189 1.69 -11.25 -6.01
N GLY A 190 1.85 -10.15 -6.73
CA GLY A 190 1.77 -8.79 -6.20
C GLY A 190 0.69 -7.96 -6.90
N VAL A 191 0.08 -7.00 -6.20
CA VAL A 191 -0.75 -5.96 -6.81
C VAL A 191 -0.32 -4.59 -6.29
N ALA A 192 0.22 -3.78 -7.18
CA ALA A 192 0.79 -2.46 -6.88
C ALA A 192 -0.16 -1.35 -7.34
N TRP A 193 -0.77 -0.63 -6.40
CA TRP A 193 -1.67 0.47 -6.67
C TRP A 193 -0.92 1.80 -6.66
N TYR A 194 -0.93 2.50 -7.80
CA TYR A 194 -0.34 3.82 -7.98
C TYR A 194 1.00 4.01 -7.24
N GLY A 195 1.86 3.01 -7.34
CA GLY A 195 3.20 3.04 -6.75
C GLY A 195 4.22 3.68 -7.68
N ARG A 196 5.04 4.58 -7.14
CA ARG A 196 6.08 5.26 -7.92
C ARG A 196 7.04 4.26 -8.56
N LEU A 197 7.29 4.40 -9.86
CA LEU A 197 8.12 3.48 -10.64
C LEU A 197 9.57 3.90 -10.75
N LYS A 198 9.83 5.21 -10.78
CA LYS A 198 11.17 5.81 -10.86
C LYS A 198 11.33 6.91 -9.83
N GLY A 199 12.54 7.15 -9.39
CA GLY A 199 12.85 8.22 -8.43
C GLY A 199 14.35 8.39 -8.22
N GLN A 200 14.72 9.29 -7.34
CA GLN A 200 16.11 9.50 -6.98
C GLN A 200 16.52 8.51 -5.89
N ALA A 201 17.51 7.68 -6.15
CA ALA A 201 18.10 6.77 -5.18
C ALA A 201 18.72 7.53 -4.00
N THR A 202 18.57 6.97 -2.80
CA THR A 202 19.24 7.40 -1.57
C THR A 202 19.95 6.21 -0.94
N GLU A 203 20.76 6.44 0.08
CA GLU A 203 21.41 5.36 0.83
C GLU A 203 20.38 4.39 1.45
N LEU A 204 19.28 4.90 1.97
CA LEU A 204 18.23 4.10 2.60
C LEU A 204 17.24 3.49 1.60
N GLN A 205 17.06 4.12 0.45
CA GLN A 205 16.13 3.73 -0.62
C GLN A 205 16.91 3.69 -1.95
N PRO A 206 17.76 2.68 -2.14
CA PRO A 206 18.74 2.66 -3.24
C PRO A 206 18.15 2.30 -4.59
N LYS A 207 16.96 1.69 -4.64
CA LYS A 207 16.33 1.19 -5.87
C LYS A 207 14.86 1.60 -5.96
N TYR A 208 14.41 1.77 -7.19
CA TYR A 208 13.01 1.92 -7.53
C TYR A 208 12.52 0.70 -8.34
N PRO A 209 11.21 0.50 -8.52
CA PRO A 209 10.67 -0.63 -9.27
C PRO A 209 11.31 -0.84 -10.64
N PHE A 210 11.61 0.24 -11.36
CA PHE A 210 12.26 0.18 -12.67
C PHE A 210 13.68 -0.40 -12.61
N ASP A 211 14.39 -0.19 -11.50
CA ASP A 211 15.78 -0.67 -11.31
C ASP A 211 15.85 -2.18 -10.98
N VAL A 212 14.75 -2.79 -10.58
CA VAL A 212 14.68 -4.20 -10.16
C VAL A 212 13.90 -5.09 -11.14
N VAL A 213 13.54 -4.58 -12.31
CA VAL A 213 12.74 -5.34 -13.29
C VAL A 213 13.32 -6.72 -13.59
N ALA A 214 14.64 -6.81 -13.77
CA ALA A 214 15.33 -8.07 -14.05
C ALA A 214 15.22 -9.08 -12.88
N ASP A 215 15.13 -8.59 -11.66
CA ASP A 215 15.12 -9.37 -10.43
C ASP A 215 13.69 -9.78 -9.99
N ILE A 216 12.64 -9.30 -10.66
CA ILE A 216 11.25 -9.65 -10.33
C ILE A 216 11.00 -11.13 -10.62
N ASP A 217 10.74 -11.91 -9.57
CA ASP A 217 10.41 -13.33 -9.69
C ASP A 217 8.89 -13.58 -9.66
N ALA A 218 8.17 -12.90 -8.79
CA ALA A 218 6.71 -13.04 -8.69
C ALA A 218 6.00 -12.05 -9.64
N PRO A 219 4.95 -12.49 -10.35
CA PRO A 219 4.18 -11.60 -11.21
C PRO A 219 3.47 -10.50 -10.42
N VAL A 220 3.53 -9.27 -10.92
CA VAL A 220 2.89 -8.10 -10.32
C VAL A 220 1.91 -7.47 -11.29
N LEU A 221 0.69 -7.19 -10.82
CA LEU A 221 -0.27 -6.34 -11.52
C LEU A 221 -0.10 -4.90 -11.02
N GLY A 222 0.33 -4.01 -11.89
CA GLY A 222 0.39 -2.57 -11.62
C GLY A 222 -0.94 -1.89 -12.00
N LEU A 223 -1.55 -1.15 -11.09
CA LEU A 223 -2.81 -0.42 -11.29
C LEU A 223 -2.53 1.09 -11.17
N TYR A 224 -2.63 1.80 -12.28
CA TYR A 224 -2.22 3.21 -12.38
C TYR A 224 -3.34 4.11 -12.89
N GLY A 225 -3.32 5.37 -12.48
CA GLY A 225 -4.23 6.39 -12.97
C GLY A 225 -3.65 7.16 -14.16
N GLY A 226 -4.45 7.37 -15.22
CA GLY A 226 -4.05 8.15 -16.39
C GLY A 226 -3.91 9.64 -16.13
N GLN A 227 -4.50 10.15 -15.04
CA GLN A 227 -4.44 11.55 -14.60
C GLN A 227 -3.55 11.75 -13.38
N ASP A 228 -2.73 10.76 -13.03
CA ASP A 228 -1.81 10.85 -11.90
C ASP A 228 -0.64 11.79 -12.22
N GLN A 229 -0.62 12.97 -11.59
CA GLN A 229 0.41 13.98 -11.81
C GLN A 229 1.76 13.58 -11.20
N GLY A 230 1.78 12.64 -10.28
CA GLY A 230 2.98 12.16 -9.59
C GLY A 230 3.66 10.96 -10.24
N ILE A 231 2.92 10.26 -11.12
CA ILE A 231 3.41 9.08 -11.85
C ILE A 231 3.12 9.29 -13.35
N PRO A 232 4.04 9.91 -14.10
CA PRO A 232 3.84 10.17 -15.52
C PRO A 232 3.54 8.90 -16.31
N LEU A 233 2.61 8.96 -17.26
CA LEU A 233 2.30 7.84 -18.16
C LEU A 233 3.54 7.32 -18.90
N ASP A 234 4.49 8.19 -19.23
CA ASP A 234 5.76 7.80 -19.85
C ASP A 234 6.55 6.83 -18.95
N ASP A 235 6.51 6.98 -17.64
CA ASP A 235 7.14 6.05 -16.70
C ASP A 235 6.38 4.73 -16.64
N VAL A 236 5.06 4.76 -16.73
CA VAL A 236 4.20 3.57 -16.75
C VAL A 236 4.47 2.77 -18.04
N GLU A 237 4.53 3.44 -19.20
CA GLU A 237 4.84 2.79 -20.47
C GLU A 237 6.29 2.27 -20.53
N ALA A 238 7.24 3.02 -19.97
CA ALA A 238 8.62 2.56 -19.86
C ALA A 238 8.72 1.28 -18.99
N MET A 239 7.98 1.22 -17.88
CA MET A 239 7.93 0.03 -17.03
C MET A 239 7.32 -1.17 -17.77
N ARG A 240 6.20 -0.96 -18.50
CA ARG A 240 5.58 -2.00 -19.33
C ARG A 240 6.55 -2.54 -20.38
N ALA A 241 7.27 -1.65 -21.05
CA ALA A 241 8.27 -2.03 -22.05
C ALA A 241 9.45 -2.81 -21.43
N ALA A 242 9.92 -2.38 -20.24
CA ALA A 242 11.01 -3.06 -19.53
C ALA A 242 10.61 -4.45 -19.05
N LEU A 243 9.41 -4.61 -18.49
CA LEU A 243 8.86 -5.91 -18.09
C LEU A 243 8.78 -6.88 -19.26
N LYS A 244 8.26 -6.40 -20.40
CA LYS A 244 8.19 -7.19 -21.64
C LYS A 244 9.58 -7.57 -22.17
N ALA A 245 10.53 -6.65 -22.15
CA ALA A 245 11.90 -6.90 -22.63
C ALA A 245 12.64 -7.92 -21.72
N ALA A 246 12.30 -7.96 -20.44
CA ALA A 246 12.85 -8.92 -19.47
C ALA A 246 12.03 -10.21 -19.36
N ASP A 247 11.04 -10.43 -20.26
CA ASP A 247 10.15 -11.61 -20.28
C ASP A 247 9.47 -11.88 -18.93
N LYS A 248 9.01 -10.81 -18.25
CA LYS A 248 8.30 -10.91 -16.96
C LYS A 248 6.80 -11.06 -17.16
N SER A 249 6.18 -11.93 -16.39
CA SER A 249 4.73 -12.20 -16.41
C SER A 249 3.89 -11.11 -15.74
N SER A 250 4.49 -9.96 -15.39
CA SER A 250 3.80 -8.83 -14.77
C SER A 250 3.02 -8.01 -15.80
N GLU A 251 1.91 -7.44 -15.36
CA GLU A 251 1.00 -6.64 -16.21
C GLU A 251 0.75 -5.27 -15.62
N ILE A 252 0.35 -4.31 -16.46
CA ILE A 252 -0.02 -2.97 -16.03
C ILE A 252 -1.38 -2.59 -16.65
N VAL A 253 -2.30 -2.15 -15.81
CA VAL A 253 -3.60 -1.58 -16.19
C VAL A 253 -3.59 -0.10 -15.86
N VAL A 254 -4.03 0.72 -16.82
CA VAL A 254 -4.22 2.17 -16.63
C VAL A 254 -5.71 2.47 -16.65
N PHE A 255 -6.15 3.23 -15.66
CA PHE A 255 -7.51 3.80 -15.57
C PHE A 255 -7.44 5.23 -16.10
N PRO A 256 -7.94 5.52 -17.32
CA PRO A 256 -7.62 6.77 -18.03
C PRO A 256 -8.00 8.05 -17.29
N GLU A 257 -9.13 8.00 -16.56
CA GLU A 257 -9.69 9.15 -15.86
C GLU A 257 -9.32 9.21 -14.37
N ALA A 258 -8.60 8.21 -13.86
CA ALA A 258 -8.21 8.15 -12.47
C ALA A 258 -6.95 8.98 -12.20
N GLY A 259 -6.93 9.66 -11.06
CA GLY A 259 -5.75 10.31 -10.51
C GLY A 259 -5.04 9.42 -9.50
N HIS A 260 -4.10 10.01 -8.75
CA HIS A 260 -3.44 9.33 -7.64
C HIS A 260 -4.44 8.95 -6.55
N ALA A 261 -4.25 7.80 -5.89
CA ALA A 261 -5.06 7.31 -4.80
C ALA A 261 -6.56 7.10 -5.14
N PHE A 262 -6.87 6.71 -6.37
CA PHE A 262 -8.24 6.49 -6.82
C PHE A 262 -9.00 5.37 -6.08
N PHE A 263 -8.29 4.50 -5.38
CA PHE A 263 -8.86 3.44 -4.53
C PHE A 263 -9.17 3.91 -3.10
N ALA A 264 -8.57 5.01 -2.66
CA ALA A 264 -8.67 5.51 -1.29
C ALA A 264 -10.03 6.19 -1.05
N ASP A 265 -11.03 5.44 -0.60
CA ASP A 265 -12.43 5.87 -0.45
C ASP A 265 -12.66 6.98 0.59
N TYR A 266 -11.68 7.28 1.40
CA TYR A 266 -11.68 8.41 2.34
C TYR A 266 -11.18 9.73 1.73
N ARG A 267 -10.77 9.71 0.43
CA ARG A 267 -10.18 10.87 -0.26
C ARG A 267 -11.09 11.44 -1.35
N PRO A 268 -10.95 12.74 -1.67
CA PRO A 268 -11.64 13.34 -2.82
C PRO A 268 -11.27 12.74 -4.18
N SER A 269 -10.08 12.11 -4.29
CA SER A 269 -9.61 11.43 -5.51
C SER A 269 -10.24 10.05 -5.72
N PHE A 270 -11.07 9.57 -4.80
CA PHE A 270 -11.75 8.28 -4.93
C PHE A 270 -12.62 8.20 -6.17
N ARG A 271 -12.49 7.13 -6.92
CA ARG A 271 -13.31 6.84 -8.10
C ARG A 271 -13.91 5.44 -7.95
N ALA A 272 -15.18 5.42 -7.58
CA ALA A 272 -15.85 4.18 -7.17
C ALA A 272 -15.81 3.08 -8.24
N GLU A 273 -16.03 3.42 -9.52
CA GLU A 273 -16.02 2.46 -10.64
C GLU A 273 -14.60 1.92 -10.88
N ASP A 274 -13.58 2.80 -10.93
CA ASP A 274 -12.20 2.43 -11.15
C ASP A 274 -11.66 1.60 -9.95
N ALA A 275 -12.04 1.99 -8.73
CA ALA A 275 -11.68 1.26 -7.51
C ALA A 275 -12.30 -0.15 -7.49
N ALA A 276 -13.58 -0.28 -7.87
CA ALA A 276 -14.26 -1.58 -7.95
C ALA A 276 -13.63 -2.47 -9.04
N ALA A 277 -13.34 -1.91 -10.22
CA ALA A 277 -12.69 -2.63 -11.31
C ALA A 277 -11.27 -3.08 -10.91
N GLY A 278 -10.48 -2.19 -10.27
CA GLY A 278 -9.16 -2.51 -9.76
C GLY A 278 -9.19 -3.59 -8.68
N TRP A 279 -10.17 -3.54 -7.75
CA TRP A 279 -10.36 -4.57 -6.74
C TRP A 279 -10.69 -5.94 -7.36
N ALA A 280 -11.59 -5.97 -8.34
CA ALA A 280 -11.93 -7.18 -9.07
C ALA A 280 -10.70 -7.75 -9.81
N ALA A 281 -9.90 -6.89 -10.45
CA ALA A 281 -8.65 -7.26 -11.11
C ALA A 281 -7.62 -7.81 -10.09
N CYS A 282 -7.48 -7.20 -8.91
CA CYS A 282 -6.61 -7.67 -7.84
C CYS A 282 -6.98 -9.10 -7.41
N LEU A 283 -8.24 -9.37 -7.11
CA LEU A 283 -8.68 -10.70 -6.72
C LEU A 283 -8.55 -11.74 -7.85
N ALA A 284 -8.79 -11.34 -9.10
CA ALA A 284 -8.58 -12.18 -10.26
C ALA A 284 -7.10 -12.53 -10.44
N TRP A 285 -6.20 -11.56 -10.30
CA TRP A 285 -4.75 -11.74 -10.38
C TRP A 285 -4.24 -12.74 -9.34
N PHE A 286 -4.68 -12.59 -8.09
CA PHE A 286 -4.32 -13.53 -7.04
C PHE A 286 -4.78 -14.96 -7.36
N ARG A 287 -6.03 -15.14 -7.82
CA ARG A 287 -6.52 -16.45 -8.23
C ARG A 287 -5.73 -17.05 -9.40
N GLN A 288 -5.43 -16.25 -10.42
CA GLN A 288 -4.67 -16.67 -11.60
C GLN A 288 -3.28 -17.21 -11.22
N HIS A 289 -2.68 -16.65 -10.19
CA HIS A 289 -1.33 -17.02 -9.72
C HIS A 289 -1.35 -17.94 -8.49
N GLY A 290 -2.46 -18.66 -8.26
CA GLY A 290 -2.55 -19.72 -7.25
C GLY A 290 -2.75 -19.23 -5.81
N VAL A 291 -3.04 -17.94 -5.59
CA VAL A 291 -3.41 -17.42 -4.27
C VAL A 291 -4.92 -17.40 -4.15
N VAL A 292 -5.46 -18.61 -3.95
CA VAL A 292 -6.92 -18.87 -3.92
C VAL A 292 -7.39 -19.05 -2.48
N ALA A 293 -8.45 -18.33 -2.09
CA ALA A 293 -9.12 -18.43 -0.80
C ALA A 293 -10.24 -19.48 -0.81
#